data_6e48c618ab23f1128fa645099e95e21a
#
_entry.id   6e48c618ab23f1128fa645099e95e21a
#
_cell.length_a   1.000
_cell.length_b   1.000
_cell.length_c   1.000
_cell.angle_alpha   90.00
_cell.angle_beta   90.00
_cell.angle_gamma   90.00
#
_symmetry.space_group_name_H-M   'P 1'
#
loop_
_entity.id
_entity.type
_entity.pdbx_description
1 polymer ?
#
loop_
_entity_poly.entity_id
_entity_poly.type
_entity_poly.pdbx_seq_one_letter_code
_entity_poly.pdbx_strand_id
1 'polypeptide(L)'
;KLSFLTKKNKKIKKKLNKGKALFGTIDTYLIYRLTKCNSYVTDYTNASRSLFFDNKKLKWDNNLLKIFNLKLKKLPKVQESSSIFGYTDCEGILKNKIPIAGVIGDSQSSIFANQCFAKGDTKITLGTGASILTNIGNKYVIKNNLLTTLSFVYKGKPYYSYECLINYAGATISWMKDNLQIINSEKETNNIFAKLNDSNEVYLIPAFVGLSSPHWLPDSKGMIFGLTPSVNKNHIIIAALQSIAFQIKDYLEDLEKNKNTKYNEIFIDGGMVKKKSLIQLLSNILNKKIYISKFEDMSAYGALIMGFLGMNI
;
A
#
# COMPACT_ATOMS: atom_id res chain seq x y z
N LYS A 1 -14.54 10.43 2.20
CA LYS A 1 -15.71 9.70 1.64
C LYS A 1 -16.94 9.77 2.57
N LEU A 2 -16.85 9.32 3.84
CA LEU A 2 -17.98 9.31 4.77
C LEU A 2 -18.59 10.72 4.98
N SER A 3 -17.74 11.73 5.19
CA SER A 3 -18.20 13.14 5.32
C SER A 3 -18.98 13.60 4.08
N PHE A 4 -18.51 13.24 2.89
CA PHE A 4 -19.23 13.53 1.64
C PHE A 4 -20.61 12.84 1.59
N LEU A 5 -20.65 11.55 1.92
CA LEU A 5 -21.91 10.79 1.96
C LEU A 5 -22.91 11.39 2.94
N THR A 6 -22.48 11.77 4.14
CA THR A 6 -23.36 12.37 5.15
C THR A 6 -23.82 13.78 4.81
N LYS A 7 -23.02 14.54 4.03
CA LYS A 7 -23.45 15.83 3.47
C LYS A 7 -24.54 15.63 2.42
N LYS A 8 -24.37 14.67 1.51
CA LYS A 8 -25.32 14.38 0.41
C LYS A 8 -26.58 13.66 0.87
N ASN A 9 -26.49 12.81 1.92
CA ASN A 9 -27.62 11.98 2.36
C ASN A 9 -27.96 12.20 3.84
N LYS A 10 -28.94 13.06 4.09
CA LYS A 10 -29.44 13.40 5.44
C LYS A 10 -30.01 12.19 6.18
N LYS A 11 -30.58 11.17 5.48
CA LYS A 11 -31.10 9.94 6.10
C LYS A 11 -29.97 9.10 6.68
N ILE A 12 -28.87 8.93 5.95
CA ILE A 12 -27.68 8.22 6.43
C ILE A 12 -27.11 8.95 7.64
N LYS A 13 -26.93 10.28 7.55
CA LYS A 13 -26.46 11.09 8.69
C LYS A 13 -27.32 10.88 9.94
N LYS A 14 -28.65 10.94 9.82
CA LYS A 14 -29.60 10.73 10.94
C LYS A 14 -29.48 9.32 11.51
N LYS A 15 -29.34 8.28 10.66
CA LYS A 15 -29.18 6.89 11.12
C LYS A 15 -27.86 6.69 11.89
N LEU A 16 -26.73 7.22 11.38
CA LEU A 16 -25.42 7.16 12.04
C LEU A 16 -25.44 7.86 13.42
N ASN A 17 -26.01 9.08 13.48
CA ASN A 17 -26.12 9.85 14.71
C ASN A 17 -26.97 9.13 15.78
N LYS A 18 -27.99 8.37 15.35
CA LYS A 18 -28.86 7.59 16.23
C LYS A 18 -28.35 6.18 16.52
N GLY A 19 -27.22 5.77 15.94
CA GLY A 19 -26.67 4.42 16.04
C GLY A 19 -27.50 3.34 15.34
N LYS A 20 -28.42 3.73 14.44
CA LYS A 20 -29.21 2.82 13.59
C LYS A 20 -28.49 2.43 12.31
N ALA A 21 -27.35 3.03 12.00
CA ALA A 21 -26.38 2.60 10.99
C ALA A 21 -25.01 2.54 11.64
N LEU A 22 -24.19 1.61 11.19
CA LEU A 22 -22.83 1.40 11.66
C LEU A 22 -21.85 1.94 10.62
N PHE A 23 -20.73 2.45 11.08
CA PHE A 23 -19.56 2.76 10.27
C PHE A 23 -18.59 1.58 10.34
N GLY A 24 -17.94 1.24 9.25
CA GLY A 24 -16.87 0.26 9.24
C GLY A 24 -16.05 0.35 7.96
N THR A 25 -14.85 -0.16 8.03
CA THR A 25 -14.02 -0.52 6.89
C THR A 25 -14.53 -1.85 6.31
N ILE A 26 -13.97 -2.29 5.19
CA ILE A 26 -14.48 -3.49 4.51
C ILE A 26 -14.35 -4.76 5.38
N ASP A 27 -13.27 -4.87 6.14
CA ASP A 27 -13.05 -5.95 7.11
C ASP A 27 -14.14 -5.98 8.17
N THR A 28 -14.48 -4.82 8.77
CA THR A 28 -15.60 -4.71 9.73
C THR A 28 -16.91 -5.21 9.13
N TYR A 29 -17.19 -4.84 7.86
CA TYR A 29 -18.40 -5.27 7.18
C TYR A 29 -18.42 -6.80 6.97
N LEU A 30 -17.30 -7.35 6.50
CA LEU A 30 -17.18 -8.80 6.27
C LEU A 30 -17.32 -9.59 7.58
N ILE A 31 -16.61 -9.19 8.64
CA ILE A 31 -16.71 -9.82 9.95
C ILE A 31 -18.16 -9.76 10.46
N TYR A 32 -18.77 -8.58 10.39
CA TYR A 32 -20.15 -8.39 10.85
C TYR A 32 -21.13 -9.31 10.11
N ARG A 33 -20.97 -9.45 8.80
CA ARG A 33 -21.80 -10.35 7.98
C ARG A 33 -21.54 -11.82 8.30
N LEU A 34 -20.27 -12.23 8.26
CA LEU A 34 -19.86 -13.62 8.49
C LEU A 34 -20.22 -14.13 9.90
N THR A 35 -20.26 -13.23 10.88
CA THR A 35 -20.67 -13.56 12.25
C THR A 35 -22.17 -13.39 12.51
N LYS A 36 -22.99 -13.24 11.46
CA LYS A 36 -24.44 -13.00 11.57
C LYS A 36 -24.77 -11.82 12.48
N CYS A 37 -24.03 -10.71 12.32
CA CYS A 37 -24.17 -9.44 13.03
C CYS A 37 -23.77 -9.49 14.53
N ASN A 38 -23.07 -10.53 14.98
CA ASN A 38 -22.68 -10.68 16.38
C ASN A 38 -21.36 -9.97 16.72
N SER A 39 -20.48 -9.73 15.75
CA SER A 39 -19.18 -9.11 16.00
C SER A 39 -19.01 -7.80 15.20
N TYR A 40 -18.87 -6.68 15.92
CA TYR A 40 -18.65 -5.36 15.33
C TYR A 40 -17.25 -4.87 15.72
N VAL A 41 -16.26 -5.34 14.98
CA VAL A 41 -14.84 -5.18 15.27
C VAL A 41 -14.05 -4.85 14.00
N THR A 42 -12.84 -4.37 14.19
CA THR A 42 -11.82 -4.14 13.14
C THR A 42 -10.44 -4.39 13.73
N ASP A 43 -9.41 -4.47 12.89
CA ASP A 43 -8.04 -4.48 13.37
C ASP A 43 -7.41 -3.07 13.37
N TYR A 44 -6.25 -2.95 14.02
CA TYR A 44 -5.52 -1.69 14.09
C TYR A 44 -5.12 -1.16 12.72
N THR A 45 -4.74 -2.03 11.79
CA THR A 45 -4.25 -1.61 10.47
C THR A 45 -5.37 -1.00 9.63
N ASN A 46 -6.55 -1.62 9.61
CA ASN A 46 -7.73 -1.09 8.93
C ASN A 46 -8.28 0.17 9.61
N ALA A 47 -8.33 0.20 10.95
CA ALA A 47 -8.73 1.39 11.69
C ALA A 47 -7.85 2.59 11.33
N SER A 48 -6.54 2.38 11.22
CA SER A 48 -5.55 3.42 10.90
C SER A 48 -5.81 4.12 9.55
N ARG A 49 -6.47 3.45 8.60
CA ARG A 49 -6.78 3.99 7.26
C ARG A 49 -8.08 4.81 7.21
N SER A 50 -8.82 4.88 8.30
CA SER A 50 -10.13 5.56 8.36
C SER A 50 -10.04 7.09 8.42
N LEU A 51 -8.89 7.68 8.78
CA LEU A 51 -8.67 9.09 9.13
C LEU A 51 -9.37 9.53 10.43
N PHE A 52 -9.93 8.60 11.20
CA PHE A 52 -10.59 8.88 12.49
C PHE A 52 -9.87 8.22 13.66
N PHE A 53 -8.80 7.52 13.37
CA PHE A 53 -8.01 6.77 14.33
C PHE A 53 -6.67 7.47 14.58
N ASP A 54 -6.33 7.67 15.86
CA ASP A 54 -5.02 8.20 16.26
C ASP A 54 -4.00 7.06 16.28
N ASN A 55 -3.14 7.02 15.27
CA ASN A 55 -2.13 5.98 15.11
C ASN A 55 -1.09 5.96 16.24
N LYS A 56 -0.85 7.08 16.91
CA LYS A 56 0.08 7.18 18.04
C LYS A 56 -0.54 6.67 19.34
N LYS A 57 -1.81 7.01 19.57
CA LYS A 57 -2.55 6.62 20.79
C LYS A 57 -3.28 5.29 20.64
N LEU A 58 -3.31 4.73 19.43
CA LEU A 58 -4.01 3.49 19.06
C LEU A 58 -5.48 3.47 19.46
N LYS A 59 -6.19 4.57 19.22
CA LYS A 59 -7.61 4.72 19.55
C LYS A 59 -8.35 5.64 18.60
N TRP A 60 -9.67 5.49 18.53
CA TRP A 60 -10.53 6.42 17.84
C TRP A 60 -10.40 7.83 18.42
N ASP A 61 -10.36 8.85 17.56
CA ASP A 61 -10.20 10.24 17.95
C ASP A 61 -11.45 11.06 17.66
N ASN A 62 -12.10 11.53 18.73
CA ASN A 62 -13.29 12.36 18.64
C ASN A 62 -13.01 13.75 18.02
N ASN A 63 -11.79 14.27 18.12
CA ASN A 63 -11.43 15.54 17.51
C ASN A 63 -11.36 15.40 15.98
N LEU A 64 -10.77 14.29 15.49
CA LEU A 64 -10.78 13.99 14.05
C LEU A 64 -12.23 13.84 13.54
N LEU A 65 -13.09 13.14 14.27
CA LEU A 65 -14.51 13.06 13.90
C LEU A 65 -15.19 14.43 13.83
N LYS A 66 -14.88 15.34 14.76
CA LYS A 66 -15.39 16.73 14.74
C LYS A 66 -14.90 17.51 13.53
N ILE A 67 -13.61 17.43 13.16
CA ILE A 67 -13.02 18.06 11.98
C ILE A 67 -13.79 17.65 10.71
N PHE A 68 -14.14 16.38 10.59
CA PHE A 68 -14.93 15.86 9.47
C PHE A 68 -16.44 16.07 9.60
N ASN A 69 -16.90 16.77 10.67
CA ASN A 69 -18.32 17.00 10.97
C ASN A 69 -19.13 15.71 11.04
N LEU A 70 -18.57 14.69 11.70
CA LEU A 70 -19.17 13.39 11.90
C LEU A 70 -19.55 13.18 13.37
N LYS A 71 -20.76 12.66 13.60
CA LYS A 71 -21.22 12.15 14.90
C LYS A 71 -21.53 10.67 14.73
N LEU A 72 -20.57 9.82 15.10
CA LEU A 72 -20.72 8.37 15.06
C LEU A 72 -21.02 7.88 16.48
N LYS A 73 -22.25 7.40 16.72
CA LYS A 73 -22.65 6.91 18.04
C LYS A 73 -21.94 5.62 18.43
N LYS A 74 -21.57 4.82 17.42
CA LYS A 74 -20.84 3.55 17.58
C LYS A 74 -19.68 3.51 16.59
N LEU A 75 -18.55 3.04 17.06
CA LEU A 75 -17.36 2.70 16.29
C LEU A 75 -17.00 1.24 16.56
N PRO A 76 -16.39 0.52 15.60
CA PRO A 76 -16.01 -0.88 15.85
C PRO A 76 -14.94 -0.96 16.94
N LYS A 77 -14.98 -2.03 17.74
CA LYS A 77 -13.88 -2.34 18.67
C LYS A 77 -12.65 -2.67 17.85
N VAL A 78 -11.50 -2.09 18.23
CA VAL A 78 -10.22 -2.32 17.56
C VAL A 78 -9.43 -3.35 18.35
N GLN A 79 -8.82 -4.30 17.65
CA GLN A 79 -7.99 -5.34 18.25
C GLN A 79 -6.80 -5.69 17.35
N GLU A 80 -5.88 -6.52 17.85
CA GLU A 80 -4.71 -6.94 17.10
C GLU A 80 -5.08 -7.79 15.90
N SER A 81 -4.31 -7.69 14.82
CA SER A 81 -4.54 -8.43 13.55
C SER A 81 -4.56 -9.95 13.75
N SER A 82 -3.81 -10.46 14.73
CA SER A 82 -3.75 -11.87 15.15
C SER A 82 -4.63 -12.13 16.38
N SER A 83 -5.94 -11.94 16.24
CA SER A 83 -6.92 -12.13 17.33
C SER A 83 -8.15 -12.86 16.82
N ILE A 84 -8.97 -13.39 17.73
CA ILE A 84 -10.28 -13.95 17.37
C ILE A 84 -11.28 -12.80 17.19
N PHE A 85 -11.71 -12.56 15.96
CA PHE A 85 -12.67 -11.53 15.57
C PHE A 85 -14.13 -11.99 15.68
N GLY A 86 -14.34 -13.29 15.80
CA GLY A 86 -15.63 -13.94 15.91
C GLY A 86 -15.61 -15.34 15.32
N TYR A 87 -16.77 -15.94 15.22
CA TYR A 87 -16.94 -17.29 14.69
C TYR A 87 -17.94 -17.27 13.54
N THR A 88 -17.69 -18.04 12.51
CA THR A 88 -18.53 -18.13 11.32
C THR A 88 -18.78 -19.57 10.89
N ASP A 89 -19.98 -19.82 10.40
CA ASP A 89 -20.32 -21.04 9.65
C ASP A 89 -20.38 -20.75 8.13
N CYS A 90 -19.85 -19.61 7.68
CA CYS A 90 -19.90 -19.15 6.29
C CYS A 90 -21.33 -19.22 5.72
N GLU A 91 -22.29 -18.61 6.44
CA GLU A 91 -23.71 -18.57 6.09
C GLU A 91 -24.37 -19.97 6.00
N GLY A 92 -23.85 -20.93 6.78
CA GLY A 92 -24.38 -22.31 6.85
C GLY A 92 -23.69 -23.29 5.91
N ILE A 93 -22.67 -22.88 5.17
CA ILE A 93 -21.88 -23.78 4.31
C ILE A 93 -21.07 -24.76 5.16
N LEU A 94 -20.54 -24.30 6.29
CA LEU A 94 -19.74 -25.12 7.19
C LEU A 94 -20.63 -25.82 8.22
N LYS A 95 -20.38 -27.11 8.44
CA LYS A 95 -21.09 -27.90 9.46
C LYS A 95 -20.85 -27.35 10.88
N ASN A 96 -19.62 -26.92 11.15
CA ASN A 96 -19.21 -26.34 12.44
C ASN A 96 -18.72 -24.93 12.25
N LYS A 97 -18.91 -24.08 13.28
CA LYS A 97 -18.34 -22.73 13.27
C LYS A 97 -16.82 -22.78 13.41
N ILE A 98 -16.14 -22.00 12.59
CA ILE A 98 -14.70 -21.78 12.67
C ILE A 98 -14.40 -20.34 13.12
N PRO A 99 -13.26 -20.07 13.80
CA PRO A 99 -12.87 -18.73 14.18
C PRO A 99 -12.40 -17.92 12.96
N ILE A 100 -12.70 -16.62 12.98
CA ILE A 100 -12.04 -15.62 12.15
C ILE A 100 -10.86 -15.10 12.99
N ALA A 101 -9.66 -15.63 12.73
CA ALA A 101 -8.51 -15.48 13.63
C ALA A 101 -7.42 -14.52 13.11
N GLY A 102 -7.56 -14.01 11.89
CA GLY A 102 -6.60 -13.07 11.30
C GLY A 102 -7.31 -12.04 10.43
N VAL A 103 -7.06 -10.76 10.69
CA VAL A 103 -7.55 -9.64 9.90
C VAL A 103 -6.47 -8.57 9.85
N ILE A 104 -6.05 -8.19 8.66
CA ILE A 104 -4.98 -7.20 8.45
C ILE A 104 -5.15 -6.50 7.11
N GLY A 105 -4.78 -5.23 7.01
CA GLY A 105 -4.75 -4.51 5.74
C GLY A 105 -3.74 -5.13 4.74
N ASP A 106 -4.01 -5.06 3.46
CA ASP A 106 -3.24 -5.71 2.39
C ASP A 106 -1.75 -5.35 2.38
N SER A 107 -1.43 -4.06 2.38
CA SER A 107 -0.05 -3.57 2.41
C SER A 107 0.68 -3.93 3.70
N GLN A 108 -0.03 -3.90 4.83
CA GLN A 108 0.47 -4.29 6.14
C GLN A 108 0.66 -5.80 6.25
N SER A 109 -0.21 -6.55 5.63
CA SER A 109 -0.09 -8.00 5.49
C SER A 109 1.18 -8.37 4.70
N SER A 110 1.40 -7.71 3.56
CA SER A 110 2.57 -7.96 2.72
C SER A 110 3.90 -7.61 3.42
N ILE A 111 4.00 -6.49 4.15
CA ILE A 111 5.24 -6.17 4.87
C ILE A 111 5.53 -7.18 5.98
N PHE A 112 4.47 -7.67 6.66
CA PHE A 112 4.60 -8.72 7.67
C PHE A 112 5.04 -10.05 7.06
N ALA A 113 4.42 -10.45 5.95
CA ALA A 113 4.73 -11.70 5.23
C ALA A 113 6.15 -11.72 4.65
N ASN A 114 6.66 -10.56 4.23
CA ASN A 114 8.06 -10.40 3.80
C ASN A 114 9.05 -10.32 4.96
N GLN A 115 8.58 -10.51 6.20
CA GLN A 115 9.41 -10.48 7.41
C GLN A 115 10.22 -9.18 7.59
N CYS A 116 9.71 -8.07 7.11
CA CYS A 116 10.32 -6.75 7.28
C CYS A 116 10.21 -6.28 8.74
N PHE A 117 10.90 -6.97 9.65
CA PHE A 117 10.82 -6.73 11.09
C PHE A 117 11.94 -5.85 11.61
N ALA A 118 13.09 -5.83 10.95
CA ALA A 118 14.16 -4.93 11.31
C ALA A 118 13.91 -3.50 10.82
N LYS A 119 14.39 -2.52 11.59
CA LYS A 119 14.29 -1.11 11.19
C LYS A 119 15.09 -0.90 9.89
N GLY A 120 14.44 -0.31 8.89
CA GLY A 120 15.01 -0.11 7.56
C GLY A 120 14.61 -1.16 6.52
N ASP A 121 14.08 -2.32 6.95
CA ASP A 121 13.56 -3.30 5.99
C ASP A 121 12.43 -2.69 5.20
N THR A 122 12.50 -2.86 3.90
CA THR A 122 11.61 -2.19 2.94
C THR A 122 10.90 -3.21 2.08
N LYS A 123 9.58 -3.10 2.01
CA LYS A 123 8.73 -3.86 1.10
C LYS A 123 8.25 -2.96 -0.03
N ILE A 124 8.33 -3.46 -1.26
CA ILE A 124 7.83 -2.81 -2.46
C ILE A 124 6.86 -3.75 -3.18
N THR A 125 5.58 -3.38 -3.25
CA THR A 125 4.62 -4.09 -4.10
C THR A 125 4.54 -3.37 -5.44
N LEU A 126 4.90 -4.05 -6.52
CA LEU A 126 4.85 -3.54 -7.89
C LEU A 126 3.64 -4.11 -8.63
N GLY A 127 2.67 -3.25 -8.90
CA GLY A 127 1.48 -3.51 -9.68
C GLY A 127 1.23 -2.40 -10.70
N THR A 128 -0.02 -2.01 -10.88
CA THR A 128 -0.43 -0.82 -11.66
C THR A 128 0.27 0.45 -11.16
N GLY A 129 0.27 0.63 -9.85
CA GLY A 129 1.14 1.55 -9.12
C GLY A 129 2.20 0.80 -8.32
N ALA A 130 2.91 1.49 -7.42
CA ALA A 130 3.73 0.84 -6.42
C ALA A 130 3.39 1.32 -5.02
N SER A 131 3.41 0.39 -4.06
CA SER A 131 3.26 0.66 -2.63
C SER A 131 4.54 0.28 -1.92
N ILE A 132 5.17 1.25 -1.27
CA ILE A 132 6.43 1.07 -0.57
C ILE A 132 6.19 1.30 0.91
N LEU A 133 6.62 0.35 1.74
CA LEU A 133 6.61 0.47 3.19
C LEU A 133 8.01 0.17 3.74
N THR A 134 8.58 1.12 4.49
CA THR A 134 9.86 0.93 5.18
C THR A 134 9.64 0.91 6.69
N ASN A 135 9.99 -0.18 7.35
CA ASN A 135 9.86 -0.32 8.79
C ASN A 135 10.73 0.72 9.52
N ILE A 136 10.13 1.50 10.42
CA ILE A 136 10.83 2.50 11.25
C ILE A 136 10.88 2.11 12.73
N GLY A 137 10.47 0.89 13.07
CA GLY A 137 10.41 0.37 14.42
C GLY A 137 9.13 0.73 15.16
N ASN A 138 9.20 0.75 16.50
CA ASN A 138 8.04 0.87 17.38
C ASN A 138 7.74 2.30 17.87
N LYS A 139 8.46 3.29 17.37
CA LYS A 139 8.22 4.70 17.70
C LYS A 139 7.50 5.41 16.57
N TYR A 140 6.41 6.12 16.89
CA TYR A 140 5.71 6.96 15.93
C TYR A 140 6.57 8.20 15.63
N VAL A 141 7.09 8.31 14.41
CA VAL A 141 7.96 9.40 13.98
C VAL A 141 7.33 10.09 12.76
N ILE A 142 7.15 11.40 12.84
CA ILE A 142 6.66 12.21 11.72
C ILE A 142 7.86 12.72 10.93
N LYS A 143 7.78 12.64 9.61
CA LYS A 143 8.72 13.23 8.67
C LYS A 143 7.94 14.02 7.62
N ASN A 144 8.39 15.23 7.27
CA ASN A 144 7.58 16.16 6.46
C ASN A 144 7.18 15.63 5.08
N ASN A 145 8.07 14.90 4.42
CA ASN A 145 7.84 14.42 3.06
C ASN A 145 7.31 12.98 2.99
N LEU A 146 7.29 12.25 4.11
CA LEU A 146 6.89 10.86 4.17
C LEU A 146 5.65 10.65 5.04
N LEU A 147 4.78 9.77 4.62
CA LEU A 147 3.60 9.40 5.38
C LEU A 147 3.96 8.32 6.41
N THR A 148 3.76 8.62 7.70
CA THR A 148 3.89 7.60 8.75
C THR A 148 2.60 6.80 8.87
N THR A 149 2.68 5.49 8.72
CA THR A 149 1.57 4.55 8.85
C THR A 149 1.83 3.50 9.93
N LEU A 150 0.75 2.93 10.46
CA LEU A 150 0.84 1.77 11.33
C LEU A 150 1.00 0.51 10.49
N SER A 151 2.06 -0.25 10.72
CA SER A 151 2.32 -1.51 10.03
C SER A 151 1.53 -2.66 10.63
N PHE A 152 1.63 -2.84 11.94
CA PHE A 152 0.87 -3.83 12.71
C PHE A 152 1.04 -3.56 14.20
N VAL A 153 0.18 -4.19 15.01
CA VAL A 153 0.33 -4.29 16.46
C VAL A 153 0.50 -5.77 16.79
N TYR A 154 1.53 -6.11 17.52
CA TYR A 154 1.81 -7.49 17.92
C TYR A 154 2.22 -7.55 19.40
N LYS A 155 1.50 -8.35 20.18
CA LYS A 155 1.68 -8.47 21.64
C LYS A 155 1.72 -7.10 22.34
N GLY A 156 0.75 -6.25 22.01
CA GLY A 156 0.60 -4.89 22.58
C GLY A 156 1.61 -3.85 22.06
N LYS A 157 2.55 -4.22 21.19
CA LYS A 157 3.57 -3.30 20.66
C LYS A 157 3.23 -2.87 19.25
N PRO A 158 3.08 -1.56 18.98
CA PRO A 158 2.91 -1.05 17.63
C PRO A 158 4.23 -1.03 16.87
N TYR A 159 4.15 -1.30 15.57
CA TYR A 159 5.23 -1.10 14.61
C TYR A 159 4.76 -0.15 13.52
N TYR A 160 5.63 0.74 13.09
CA TYR A 160 5.33 1.80 12.14
C TYR A 160 6.21 1.68 10.91
N SER A 161 5.70 2.22 9.80
CA SER A 161 6.47 2.36 8.56
C SER A 161 6.31 3.77 8.01
N TYR A 162 7.29 4.21 7.23
CA TYR A 162 7.07 5.23 6.24
C TYR A 162 6.45 4.59 5.00
N GLU A 163 5.44 5.26 4.45
CA GLU A 163 4.69 4.82 3.28
C GLU A 163 4.93 5.78 2.11
N CYS A 164 5.16 5.21 0.93
CA CYS A 164 5.13 5.92 -0.34
C CYS A 164 4.20 5.19 -1.31
N LEU A 165 3.42 5.97 -2.06
CA LEU A 165 2.57 5.48 -3.12
C LEU A 165 3.04 6.09 -4.44
N ILE A 166 3.37 5.24 -5.40
CA ILE A 166 3.66 5.61 -6.77
C ILE A 166 2.43 5.27 -7.61
N ASN A 167 1.76 6.28 -8.13
CA ASN A 167 0.51 6.09 -8.85
C ASN A 167 0.68 5.40 -10.20
N TYR A 168 1.80 5.65 -10.87
CA TYR A 168 2.11 5.14 -12.20
C TYR A 168 3.43 4.34 -12.17
N ALA A 169 3.30 3.02 -11.99
CA ALA A 169 4.37 2.04 -12.21
C ALA A 169 4.02 1.19 -13.44
N GLY A 170 3.35 0.07 -13.29
CA GLY A 170 2.87 -0.73 -14.41
C GLY A 170 1.91 0.02 -15.34
N ALA A 171 1.13 0.96 -14.79
CA ALA A 171 0.25 1.82 -15.57
C ALA A 171 1.01 2.67 -16.60
N THR A 172 2.30 3.01 -16.36
CA THR A 172 3.13 3.69 -17.36
C THR A 172 3.34 2.82 -18.60
N ILE A 173 3.50 1.50 -18.41
CA ILE A 173 3.64 0.55 -19.52
C ILE A 173 2.30 0.41 -20.26
N SER A 174 1.19 0.30 -19.52
CA SER A 174 -0.13 0.27 -20.13
C SER A 174 -0.43 1.54 -20.93
N TRP A 175 -0.03 2.71 -20.42
CA TRP A 175 -0.17 3.97 -21.12
C TRP A 175 0.63 4.01 -22.45
N MET A 176 1.85 3.47 -22.48
CA MET A 176 2.61 3.36 -23.72
C MET A 176 1.93 2.45 -24.74
N LYS A 177 1.26 1.40 -24.29
CA LYS A 177 0.52 0.46 -25.13
C LYS A 177 -0.79 1.07 -25.63
N ASP A 178 -1.64 1.52 -24.71
CA ASP A 178 -3.05 1.82 -24.98
C ASP A 178 -3.24 3.25 -25.54
N ASN A 179 -2.40 4.21 -25.11
CA ASN A 179 -2.52 5.61 -25.49
C ASN A 179 -1.49 6.02 -26.56
N LEU A 180 -0.20 5.72 -26.36
CA LEU A 180 0.84 6.05 -27.33
C LEU A 180 0.96 5.04 -28.48
N GLN A 181 0.51 3.80 -28.26
CA GLN A 181 0.58 2.71 -29.24
C GLN A 181 2.00 2.44 -29.78
N ILE A 182 3.01 2.70 -28.95
CA ILE A 182 4.43 2.49 -29.31
C ILE A 182 4.92 1.09 -28.98
N ILE A 183 4.15 0.30 -28.23
CA ILE A 183 4.35 -1.12 -27.99
C ILE A 183 3.03 -1.87 -28.24
N ASN A 184 3.12 -3.10 -28.74
CA ASN A 184 1.96 -3.97 -29.00
C ASN A 184 1.60 -4.82 -27.77
N SER A 185 2.59 -5.15 -26.96
CA SER A 185 2.40 -5.94 -25.75
C SER A 185 3.42 -5.55 -24.68
N GLU A 186 3.07 -5.80 -23.43
CA GLU A 186 4.00 -5.59 -22.32
C GLU A 186 5.25 -6.49 -22.39
N LYS A 187 5.17 -7.63 -23.08
CA LYS A 187 6.32 -8.54 -23.28
C LYS A 187 7.40 -7.92 -24.18
N GLU A 188 7.00 -7.03 -25.10
CA GLU A 188 7.91 -6.33 -25.99
C GLU A 188 8.94 -5.50 -25.24
N THR A 189 8.56 -4.94 -24.08
CA THR A 189 9.47 -4.16 -23.23
C THR A 189 10.70 -4.95 -22.78
N ASN A 190 10.56 -6.26 -22.53
CA ASN A 190 11.68 -7.12 -22.14
C ASN A 190 12.69 -7.28 -23.27
N ASN A 191 12.20 -7.44 -24.50
CA ASN A 191 13.05 -7.60 -25.67
C ASN A 191 13.79 -6.30 -26.02
N ILE A 192 13.11 -5.16 -25.86
CA ILE A 192 13.70 -3.84 -26.08
C ILE A 192 14.79 -3.60 -25.05
N PHE A 193 14.52 -3.87 -23.79
CA PHE A 193 15.49 -3.70 -22.70
C PHE A 193 16.73 -4.61 -22.85
N ALA A 194 16.54 -5.83 -23.36
CA ALA A 194 17.66 -6.75 -23.62
C ALA A 194 18.60 -6.26 -24.74
N LYS A 195 18.06 -5.49 -25.70
CA LYS A 195 18.82 -4.97 -26.84
C LYS A 195 19.38 -3.57 -26.62
N LEU A 196 18.72 -2.78 -25.82
CA LEU A 196 19.03 -1.37 -25.59
C LEU A 196 18.94 -1.08 -24.08
N ASN A 197 20.08 -0.87 -23.44
CA ASN A 197 20.17 -0.64 -22.01
C ASN A 197 20.11 0.84 -21.61
N ASP A 198 20.09 1.74 -22.59
CA ASP A 198 20.17 3.17 -22.39
C ASP A 198 18.98 3.88 -23.02
N SER A 199 18.51 4.93 -22.37
CA SER A 199 17.46 5.83 -22.85
C SER A 199 17.99 6.95 -23.74
N ASN A 200 19.29 7.00 -24.00
CA ASN A 200 19.95 8.08 -24.75
C ASN A 200 19.61 9.47 -24.17
N GLU A 201 19.78 9.60 -22.86
CA GLU A 201 19.47 10.82 -22.08
C GLU A 201 18.00 11.29 -22.15
N VAL A 202 17.11 10.43 -22.62
CA VAL A 202 15.67 10.68 -22.55
C VAL A 202 15.15 10.31 -21.16
N TYR A 203 14.35 11.17 -20.58
CA TYR A 203 13.71 10.93 -19.29
C TYR A 203 12.20 11.11 -19.40
N LEU A 204 11.46 10.26 -18.69
CA LEU A 204 10.01 10.36 -18.55
C LEU A 204 9.66 10.58 -17.08
N ILE A 205 8.87 11.61 -16.82
CA ILE A 205 8.27 11.87 -15.50
C ILE A 205 6.79 11.48 -15.59
N PRO A 206 6.33 10.37 -14.99
CA PRO A 206 4.97 9.85 -15.18
C PRO A 206 3.98 10.51 -14.20
N ALA A 207 3.99 11.84 -14.10
CA ALA A 207 3.12 12.62 -13.24
C ALA A 207 1.71 12.80 -13.82
N PHE A 208 1.11 11.75 -14.42
CA PHE A 208 -0.19 11.82 -15.09
C PHE A 208 -1.35 12.21 -14.16
N VAL A 209 -1.20 11.93 -12.86
CA VAL A 209 -2.12 12.32 -11.77
C VAL A 209 -1.39 13.05 -10.65
N GLY A 210 -0.33 13.77 -10.99
CA GLY A 210 0.57 14.40 -10.03
C GLY A 210 1.61 13.42 -9.47
N LEU A 211 2.48 13.94 -8.61
CA LEU A 211 3.49 13.19 -7.87
C LEU A 211 3.09 13.10 -6.39
N SER A 212 3.19 11.90 -5.83
CA SER A 212 2.96 11.64 -4.41
C SER A 212 4.25 11.89 -3.59
N SER A 213 4.40 11.19 -2.46
CA SER A 213 5.62 11.19 -1.64
C SER A 213 6.85 10.80 -2.49
N PRO A 214 8.01 11.45 -2.29
CA PRO A 214 8.27 12.52 -1.33
C PRO A 214 7.96 13.95 -1.82
N HIS A 215 7.54 14.11 -3.08
CA HIS A 215 7.42 15.43 -3.73
C HIS A 215 6.14 16.18 -3.37
N TRP A 216 5.00 15.47 -3.22
CA TRP A 216 3.67 16.03 -2.92
C TRP A 216 3.25 17.14 -3.88
N LEU A 217 3.41 16.92 -5.18
CA LEU A 217 3.05 17.84 -6.27
C LEU A 217 1.81 17.33 -7.03
N PRO A 218 0.59 17.55 -6.50
CA PRO A 218 -0.64 16.96 -7.08
C PRO A 218 -1.01 17.54 -8.45
N ASP A 219 -0.55 18.75 -8.77
CA ASP A 219 -0.90 19.44 -10.01
C ASP A 219 0.15 19.23 -11.13
N SER A 220 1.24 18.53 -10.85
CA SER A 220 2.26 18.19 -11.85
C SER A 220 1.68 17.37 -12.98
N LYS A 221 2.24 17.53 -14.17
CA LYS A 221 1.89 16.78 -15.37
C LYS A 221 3.05 15.90 -15.84
N GLY A 222 2.72 14.83 -16.56
CA GLY A 222 3.71 14.00 -17.19
C GLY A 222 4.56 14.79 -18.19
N MET A 223 5.85 14.43 -18.28
CA MET A 223 6.80 15.10 -19.16
C MET A 223 7.76 14.08 -19.75
N ILE A 224 8.14 14.28 -21.01
CA ILE A 224 9.28 13.61 -21.64
C ILE A 224 10.24 14.71 -22.05
N PHE A 225 11.52 14.59 -21.68
CA PHE A 225 12.56 15.54 -22.09
C PHE A 225 13.84 14.82 -22.53
N GLY A 226 14.78 15.56 -23.15
CA GLY A 226 15.99 14.97 -23.72
C GLY A 226 15.80 14.47 -25.17
N LEU A 227 14.75 14.92 -25.87
CA LEU A 227 14.49 14.51 -27.25
C LEU A 227 15.47 15.18 -28.23
N THR A 228 16.14 14.35 -29.05
CA THR A 228 17.03 14.78 -30.12
C THR A 228 16.66 14.00 -31.38
N PRO A 229 17.17 14.37 -32.58
CA PRO A 229 16.91 13.63 -33.81
C PRO A 229 17.37 12.15 -33.80
N SER A 230 18.27 11.77 -32.88
CA SER A 230 18.73 10.39 -32.70
C SER A 230 17.79 9.55 -31.83
N VAL A 231 16.84 10.16 -31.15
CA VAL A 231 15.89 9.47 -30.25
C VAL A 231 14.82 8.77 -31.06
N ASN A 232 14.56 7.52 -30.73
CA ASN A 232 13.47 6.73 -31.31
C ASN A 232 12.54 6.18 -30.20
N LYS A 233 11.48 5.48 -30.62
CA LYS A 233 10.47 4.95 -29.67
C LYS A 233 11.06 4.05 -28.58
N ASN A 234 12.14 3.31 -28.89
CA ASN A 234 12.73 2.39 -27.90
C ASN A 234 13.41 3.15 -26.75
N HIS A 235 14.03 4.30 -27.04
CA HIS A 235 14.59 5.16 -25.98
C HIS A 235 13.49 5.68 -25.03
N ILE A 236 12.34 6.06 -25.59
CA ILE A 236 11.16 6.49 -24.76
C ILE A 236 10.66 5.33 -23.90
N ILE A 237 10.63 4.11 -24.44
CA ILE A 237 10.20 2.90 -23.70
C ILE A 237 11.17 2.61 -22.55
N ILE A 238 12.48 2.72 -22.79
CA ILE A 238 13.50 2.56 -21.74
C ILE A 238 13.35 3.65 -20.67
N ALA A 239 13.19 4.92 -21.07
CA ALA A 239 12.96 6.02 -20.13
C ALA A 239 11.73 5.79 -19.25
N ALA A 240 10.65 5.22 -19.82
CA ALA A 240 9.45 4.88 -19.07
C ALA A 240 9.69 3.75 -18.05
N LEU A 241 10.49 2.74 -18.38
CA LEU A 241 10.88 1.70 -17.42
C LEU A 241 11.80 2.26 -16.32
N GLN A 242 12.77 3.10 -16.68
CA GLN A 242 13.66 3.76 -15.74
C GLN A 242 12.90 4.68 -14.79
N SER A 243 11.84 5.34 -15.26
CA SER A 243 11.04 6.25 -14.43
C SER A 243 10.41 5.57 -13.21
N ILE A 244 10.10 4.27 -13.29
CA ILE A 244 9.61 3.48 -12.17
C ILE A 244 10.71 3.37 -11.10
N ALA A 245 11.92 3.04 -11.52
CA ALA A 245 13.05 2.89 -10.62
C ALA A 245 13.50 4.23 -10.01
N PHE A 246 13.46 5.31 -10.78
CA PHE A 246 13.79 6.65 -10.27
C PHE A 246 12.81 7.12 -9.21
N GLN A 247 11.50 6.95 -9.38
CA GLN A 247 10.53 7.28 -8.35
C GLN A 247 10.75 6.49 -7.04
N ILE A 248 11.11 5.21 -7.15
CA ILE A 248 11.47 4.41 -5.96
C ILE A 248 12.75 4.94 -5.32
N LYS A 249 13.75 5.29 -6.13
CA LYS A 249 15.02 5.85 -5.67
C LYS A 249 14.82 7.17 -4.94
N ASP A 250 14.01 8.08 -5.49
CA ASP A 250 13.67 9.37 -4.86
C ASP A 250 13.14 9.18 -3.44
N TYR A 251 12.24 8.21 -3.25
CA TYR A 251 11.72 7.89 -1.93
C TYR A 251 12.81 7.36 -0.99
N LEU A 252 13.65 6.44 -1.46
CA LEU A 252 14.70 5.84 -0.65
C LEU A 252 15.79 6.85 -0.29
N GLU A 253 16.16 7.75 -1.21
CA GLU A 253 17.09 8.84 -0.95
C GLU A 253 16.53 9.85 0.05
N ASP A 254 15.25 10.22 -0.07
CA ASP A 254 14.61 11.10 0.92
C ASP A 254 14.55 10.43 2.30
N LEU A 255 14.35 9.11 2.34
CA LEU A 255 14.42 8.35 3.59
C LEU A 255 15.79 8.48 4.27
N GLU A 256 16.89 8.43 3.50
CA GLU A 256 18.27 8.48 4.00
C GLU A 256 18.77 9.89 4.33
N LYS A 257 18.18 10.95 3.77
CA LYS A 257 18.55 12.35 4.09
C LYS A 257 18.52 12.65 5.59
N ASN A 258 17.75 11.91 6.36
CA ASN A 258 17.78 11.96 7.81
C ASN A 258 18.65 10.82 8.35
N LYS A 259 19.78 11.15 8.96
CA LYS A 259 20.80 10.24 9.50
C LYS A 259 20.29 9.08 10.38
N ASN A 260 19.01 9.10 10.78
CA ASN A 260 18.41 8.12 11.71
C ASN A 260 17.63 6.98 11.03
N THR A 261 17.46 6.99 9.72
CA THR A 261 16.72 5.93 9.03
C THR A 261 17.42 5.61 7.71
N LYS A 262 18.16 4.52 7.71
CA LYS A 262 18.69 3.91 6.48
C LYS A 262 17.75 2.79 6.10
N TYR A 263 17.54 2.58 4.80
CA TYR A 263 16.91 1.36 4.35
C TYR A 263 17.93 0.21 4.38
N ASN A 264 17.44 -0.97 4.69
CA ASN A 264 18.26 -2.17 4.87
C ASN A 264 18.02 -3.15 3.72
N GLU A 265 17.25 -4.21 3.94
CA GLU A 265 16.87 -5.14 2.90
C GLU A 265 15.65 -4.67 2.13
N ILE A 266 15.63 -4.96 0.82
CA ILE A 266 14.52 -4.61 -0.07
C ILE A 266 13.87 -5.89 -0.56
N PHE A 267 12.60 -6.08 -0.18
CA PHE A 267 11.76 -7.16 -0.64
C PHE A 267 10.75 -6.63 -1.65
N ILE A 268 10.52 -7.40 -2.73
CA ILE A 268 9.63 -6.97 -3.79
C ILE A 268 8.62 -8.05 -4.12
N ASP A 269 7.36 -7.66 -4.25
CA ASP A 269 6.24 -8.51 -4.63
C ASP A 269 5.33 -7.85 -5.66
N GLY A 270 4.23 -8.51 -6.02
CA GLY A 270 3.25 -8.01 -6.98
C GLY A 270 3.49 -8.55 -8.40
N GLY A 271 2.51 -8.35 -9.27
CA GLY A 271 2.48 -8.96 -10.61
C GLY A 271 3.65 -8.59 -11.52
N MET A 272 4.30 -7.45 -11.29
CA MET A 272 5.42 -6.99 -12.13
C MET A 272 6.77 -7.67 -11.81
N VAL A 273 6.89 -8.43 -10.71
CA VAL A 273 8.13 -9.16 -10.38
C VAL A 273 8.49 -10.22 -11.42
N LYS A 274 7.51 -10.67 -12.21
CA LYS A 274 7.70 -11.57 -13.35
C LYS A 274 8.57 -10.96 -14.47
N LYS A 275 8.71 -9.63 -14.51
CA LYS A 275 9.54 -8.88 -15.46
C LYS A 275 10.97 -8.77 -14.94
N LYS A 276 11.77 -9.84 -15.11
CA LYS A 276 13.15 -9.93 -14.61
C LYS A 276 14.03 -8.74 -15.01
N SER A 277 13.88 -8.24 -16.24
CA SER A 277 14.62 -7.08 -16.75
C SER A 277 14.31 -5.81 -15.93
N LEU A 278 13.05 -5.57 -15.55
CA LEU A 278 12.68 -4.43 -14.70
C LEU A 278 13.27 -4.57 -13.28
N ILE A 279 13.26 -5.77 -12.73
CA ILE A 279 13.84 -6.01 -11.39
C ILE A 279 15.35 -5.83 -11.41
N GLN A 280 16.02 -6.28 -12.49
CA GLN A 280 17.45 -6.05 -12.66
C GLN A 280 17.76 -4.56 -12.85
N LEU A 281 16.98 -3.85 -13.65
CA LEU A 281 17.09 -2.40 -13.82
C LEU A 281 16.95 -1.67 -12.48
N LEU A 282 15.93 -2.05 -11.70
CA LEU A 282 15.71 -1.49 -10.37
C LEU A 282 16.91 -1.74 -9.44
N SER A 283 17.43 -2.98 -9.40
CA SER A 283 18.62 -3.33 -8.63
C SER A 283 19.83 -2.51 -9.03
N ASN A 284 20.04 -2.31 -10.33
CA ASN A 284 21.15 -1.52 -10.86
C ASN A 284 21.04 -0.03 -10.48
N ILE A 285 19.85 0.58 -10.66
CA ILE A 285 19.63 2.00 -10.35
C ILE A 285 19.74 2.27 -8.84
N LEU A 286 19.21 1.36 -8.02
CA LEU A 286 19.29 1.47 -6.55
C LEU A 286 20.68 1.09 -6.02
N ASN A 287 21.49 0.39 -6.82
CA ASN A 287 22.76 -0.21 -6.39
C ASN A 287 22.58 -1.07 -5.11
N LYS A 288 21.53 -1.90 -5.11
CA LYS A 288 21.14 -2.73 -3.96
C LYS A 288 20.68 -4.11 -4.41
N LYS A 289 20.92 -5.09 -3.55
CA LYS A 289 20.34 -6.42 -3.68
C LYS A 289 18.83 -6.34 -3.42
N ILE A 290 18.05 -6.99 -4.27
CA ILE A 290 16.60 -7.06 -4.17
C ILE A 290 16.20 -8.51 -3.98
N TYR A 291 15.36 -8.76 -2.99
CA TYR A 291 14.79 -10.07 -2.70
C TYR A 291 13.39 -10.16 -3.30
N ILE A 292 13.19 -11.09 -4.21
CA ILE A 292 11.87 -11.37 -4.78
C ILE A 292 11.13 -12.30 -3.82
N SER A 293 9.91 -11.92 -3.45
CA SER A 293 9.06 -12.70 -2.56
C SER A 293 8.72 -14.07 -3.16
N LYS A 294 8.65 -15.09 -2.32
CA LYS A 294 8.40 -16.49 -2.76
C LYS A 294 7.00 -16.70 -3.31
N PHE A 295 6.02 -16.00 -2.78
CA PHE A 295 4.62 -16.12 -3.17
C PHE A 295 4.18 -14.90 -3.97
N GLU A 296 3.28 -15.11 -4.92
CA GLU A 296 2.74 -14.04 -5.76
C GLU A 296 1.84 -13.09 -4.96
N ASP A 297 1.04 -13.64 -4.06
CA ASP A 297 0.12 -12.88 -3.19
C ASP A 297 0.61 -12.88 -1.75
N MET A 298 1.55 -11.99 -1.46
CA MET A 298 2.08 -11.81 -0.10
C MET A 298 1.03 -11.23 0.86
N SER A 299 0.02 -10.53 0.35
CA SER A 299 -1.07 -10.00 1.19
C SER A 299 -1.95 -11.14 1.72
N ALA A 300 -2.31 -12.10 0.87
CA ALA A 300 -3.04 -13.29 1.30
C ALA A 300 -2.20 -14.15 2.25
N TYR A 301 -0.91 -14.31 1.95
CA TYR A 301 -0.01 -15.10 2.80
C TYR A 301 0.17 -14.49 4.19
N GLY A 302 0.31 -13.17 4.30
CA GLY A 302 0.41 -12.51 5.61
C GLY A 302 -0.89 -12.58 6.43
N ALA A 303 -2.05 -12.49 5.77
CA ALA A 303 -3.33 -12.70 6.44
C ALA A 303 -3.47 -14.13 6.98
N LEU A 304 -2.99 -15.13 6.23
CA LEU A 304 -2.92 -16.52 6.67
C LEU A 304 -2.04 -16.67 7.93
N ILE A 305 -0.83 -16.08 7.92
CA ILE A 305 0.07 -16.10 9.08
C ILE A 305 -0.61 -15.47 10.30
N MET A 306 -1.30 -14.31 10.12
CA MET A 306 -2.05 -13.68 11.22
C MET A 306 -3.14 -14.62 11.77
N GLY A 307 -3.79 -15.40 10.91
CA GLY A 307 -4.77 -16.40 11.31
C GLY A 307 -4.15 -17.50 12.19
N PHE A 308 -3.02 -18.06 11.81
CA PHE A 308 -2.28 -19.04 12.62
C PHE A 308 -1.84 -18.45 13.96
N LEU A 309 -1.25 -17.26 13.96
CA LEU A 309 -0.86 -16.57 15.20
C LEU A 309 -2.06 -16.29 16.12
N GLY A 310 -3.21 -15.91 15.55
CA GLY A 310 -4.45 -15.69 16.30
C GLY A 310 -5.04 -16.96 16.91
N MET A 311 -4.66 -18.13 16.37
CA MET A 311 -5.01 -19.46 16.89
C MET A 311 -3.94 -20.04 17.82
N ASN A 312 -2.79 -19.34 18.01
CA ASN A 312 -1.61 -19.84 18.73
C ASN A 312 -1.01 -21.11 18.10
N ILE A 313 -1.03 -21.18 16.76
CA ILE A 313 -0.45 -22.26 15.95
C ILE A 313 0.88 -21.80 15.35
#